data_bd2408fe5ecf37d966a67f7f03b41998
#
_entry.id   bd2408fe5ecf37d966a67f7f03b41998
#
_cell.length_a   1.000
_cell.length_b   1.000
_cell.length_c   1.000
_cell.angle_alpha   90.00
_cell.angle_beta   90.00
_cell.angle_gamma   90.00
#
_symmetry.space_group_name_H-M   'P 1'
#
loop_
_entity.id
_entity.type
_entity.pdbx_description
1 polymer ?
#
loop_
_entity_poly.entity_id
_entity_poly.type
_entity_poly.pdbx_seq_one_letter_code
_entity_poly.pdbx_strand_id
1 'polypeptide(L)'
;MMASGPPMAIAPIDQVRAVLDYATSAIEPGKILMGMSLYGYDWPLPYEKGRTRASGVSNNAAQNLAIAEKAPIIWDVKSASPYFEYMVAGVQHRVWFDDAQSAAIKLALVDEYQLRGVSVWVLGNEFPQLWYLLKDGYTIRKV
;
A
#
# COMPACT_ATOMS: atom_id res chain seq x y z
N MET A 1 -6.89 -2.47 12.41
CA MET A 1 -5.54 -1.94 12.69
C MET A 1 -5.63 -0.43 12.79
N MET A 2 -4.95 0.19 13.74
CA MET A 2 -4.91 1.65 13.89
C MET A 2 -3.48 2.13 13.69
N ALA A 3 -3.29 3.27 13.02
CA ALA A 3 -2.00 3.92 12.87
C ALA A 3 -1.99 5.29 13.56
N SER A 4 -0.81 5.69 14.01
CA SER A 4 -0.54 7.02 14.56
C SER A 4 0.65 7.62 13.81
N GLY A 5 0.45 8.70 13.13
CA GLY A 5 1.48 9.35 12.33
C GLY A 5 0.83 10.38 11.41
N PRO A 6 1.56 11.15 10.66
CA PRO A 6 0.91 11.98 9.67
C PRO A 6 0.26 11.12 8.57
N PRO A 7 -0.85 11.59 7.96
CA PRO A 7 -1.47 10.93 6.84
C PRO A 7 -0.47 10.76 5.69
N MET A 8 -0.18 9.50 5.32
CA MET A 8 0.79 9.18 4.27
C MET A 8 0.48 7.82 3.65
N ALA A 9 1.07 7.52 2.51
CA ALA A 9 1.00 6.20 1.89
C ALA A 9 1.51 5.11 2.84
N ILE A 10 0.95 3.90 2.72
CA ILE A 10 1.32 2.75 3.58
C ILE A 10 2.79 2.37 3.38
N ALA A 11 3.21 2.31 2.13
CA ALA A 11 4.56 1.95 1.72
C ALA A 11 5.01 2.86 0.56
N PRO A 12 5.40 4.12 0.86
CA PRO A 12 5.90 5.04 -0.15
C PRO A 12 7.09 4.44 -0.89
N ILE A 13 7.10 4.54 -2.23
CA ILE A 13 8.10 3.87 -3.07
C ILE A 13 9.54 4.29 -2.74
N ASP A 14 9.75 5.56 -2.40
CA ASP A 14 11.04 6.10 -2.00
C ASP A 14 11.56 5.44 -0.70
N GLN A 15 10.67 5.20 0.26
CA GLN A 15 11.02 4.52 1.51
C GLN A 15 11.22 3.02 1.30
N VAL A 16 10.41 2.39 0.45
CA VAL A 16 10.61 0.98 0.10
C VAL A 16 11.98 0.79 -0.55
N ARG A 17 12.37 1.65 -1.50
CA ARG A 17 13.69 1.63 -2.11
C ARG A 17 14.82 1.79 -1.08
N ALA A 18 14.71 2.77 -0.20
CA ALA A 18 15.72 2.99 0.84
C ALA A 18 15.91 1.77 1.76
N VAL A 19 14.81 1.08 2.10
CA VAL A 19 14.87 -0.16 2.87
C VAL A 19 15.51 -1.29 2.06
N LEU A 20 15.19 -1.43 0.78
CA LEU A 20 15.76 -2.45 -0.09
C LEU A 20 17.25 -2.20 -0.36
N ASP A 21 17.66 -0.95 -0.57
CA ASP A 21 19.07 -0.57 -0.72
C ASP A 21 19.89 -1.03 0.49
N TYR A 22 19.37 -0.75 1.69
CA TYR A 22 20.01 -1.21 2.93
C TYR A 22 19.99 -2.74 3.06
N ALA A 23 18.83 -3.37 2.85
CA ALA A 23 18.68 -4.81 3.02
C ALA A 23 19.60 -5.60 2.07
N THR A 24 19.67 -5.19 0.79
CA THR A 24 20.52 -5.86 -0.22
C THR A 24 22.01 -5.59 -0.03
N SER A 25 22.38 -4.54 0.70
CA SER A 25 23.78 -4.33 1.11
C SER A 25 24.25 -5.28 2.21
N ALA A 26 23.32 -5.83 2.99
CA ALA A 26 23.64 -6.68 4.16
C ALA A 26 23.21 -8.15 3.99
N ILE A 27 22.25 -8.42 3.10
CA ILE A 27 21.65 -9.74 2.90
C ILE A 27 21.67 -10.06 1.40
N GLU A 28 21.96 -11.30 1.06
CA GLU A 28 21.86 -11.79 -0.31
C GLU A 28 20.43 -11.60 -0.85
N PRO A 29 20.22 -10.90 -1.98
CA PRO A 29 18.89 -10.55 -2.48
C PRO A 29 17.94 -11.74 -2.63
N GLY A 30 18.45 -12.89 -3.08
CA GLY A 30 17.68 -14.13 -3.22
C GLY A 30 17.14 -14.72 -1.90
N LYS A 31 17.47 -14.11 -0.76
CA LYS A 31 16.93 -14.48 0.57
C LYS A 31 15.89 -13.49 1.09
N ILE A 32 15.68 -12.37 0.40
CA ILE A 32 14.78 -11.30 0.81
C ILE A 32 13.41 -11.48 0.19
N LEU A 33 12.36 -11.44 1.01
CA LEU A 33 10.98 -11.31 0.59
C LEU A 33 10.51 -9.88 0.90
N MET A 34 10.08 -9.16 -0.12
CA MET A 34 9.52 -7.81 0.06
C MET A 34 8.08 -7.90 0.59
N GLY A 35 7.80 -7.18 1.68
CA GLY A 35 6.45 -7.10 2.23
C GLY A 35 5.53 -6.25 1.37
N MET A 36 4.33 -6.77 1.07
CA MET A 36 3.27 -6.02 0.39
C MET A 36 2.02 -5.95 1.26
N SER A 37 1.43 -4.75 1.37
CA SER A 37 0.26 -4.49 2.21
C SER A 37 -1.03 -4.70 1.43
N LEU A 38 -1.99 -5.43 2.01
CA LEU A 38 -3.36 -5.57 1.49
C LEU A 38 -4.34 -4.59 2.16
N TYR A 39 -3.84 -3.49 2.69
CA TYR A 39 -4.66 -2.52 3.42
C TYR A 39 -4.18 -1.10 3.18
N GLY A 40 -5.09 -0.18 3.42
CA GLY A 40 -4.87 1.24 3.49
C GLY A 40 -5.22 1.80 4.88
N TYR A 41 -5.11 3.11 4.99
CA TYR A 41 -5.53 3.86 6.18
C TYR A 41 -6.44 5.02 5.82
N ASP A 42 -7.53 5.12 6.57
CA ASP A 42 -8.47 6.23 6.54
C ASP A 42 -8.16 7.19 7.71
N TRP A 43 -7.78 8.40 7.38
CA TRP A 43 -7.34 9.43 8.32
C TRP A 43 -8.36 10.55 8.44
N PRO A 44 -8.94 10.78 9.63
CA PRO A 44 -9.70 12.01 9.87
C PRO A 44 -8.77 13.22 9.89
N LEU A 45 -9.20 14.32 9.30
CA LEU A 45 -8.46 15.59 9.23
C LEU A 45 -9.20 16.71 10.00
N PRO A 46 -8.48 17.71 10.53
CA PRO A 46 -7.03 17.90 10.46
C PRO A 46 -6.27 16.88 11.31
N TYR A 47 -5.04 16.56 10.88
CA TYR A 47 -4.17 15.69 11.66
C TYR A 47 -3.63 16.40 12.91
N GLU A 48 -3.83 15.81 14.07
CA GLU A 48 -3.26 16.26 15.33
C GLU A 48 -2.34 15.17 15.89
N LYS A 49 -1.05 15.52 16.04
CA LYS A 49 -0.04 14.58 16.58
C LYS A 49 -0.43 14.07 17.96
N GLY A 50 -0.42 12.76 18.11
CA GLY A 50 -0.75 12.08 19.37
C GLY A 50 -2.26 11.90 19.63
N ARG A 51 -3.14 12.57 18.85
CA ARG A 51 -4.60 12.47 18.95
C ARG A 51 -5.22 11.74 17.80
N THR A 52 -4.89 12.14 16.56
CA THR A 52 -5.47 11.51 15.35
C THR A 52 -5.01 10.06 15.24
N ARG A 53 -5.97 9.19 14.99
CA ARG A 53 -5.76 7.78 14.70
C ARG A 53 -6.42 7.43 13.37
N ALA A 54 -5.69 6.75 12.51
CA ALA A 54 -6.28 6.20 11.31
C ALA A 54 -6.97 4.88 11.57
N SER A 55 -8.00 4.61 10.80
CA SER A 55 -8.66 3.30 10.73
C SER A 55 -8.11 2.50 9.56
N GLY A 56 -7.84 1.20 9.77
CA GLY A 56 -7.45 0.32 8.69
C GLY A 56 -8.63 0.04 7.75
N VAL A 57 -8.36 0.03 6.45
CA VAL A 57 -9.33 -0.29 5.40
C VAL A 57 -8.66 -1.24 4.41
N SER A 58 -9.37 -2.25 3.87
CA SER A 58 -8.82 -3.07 2.79
C SER A 58 -8.71 -2.24 1.51
N ASN A 59 -7.77 -2.59 0.61
CA ASN A 59 -7.62 -1.88 -0.67
C ASN A 59 -8.90 -1.93 -1.51
N ASN A 60 -9.61 -3.06 -1.49
CA ASN A 60 -10.88 -3.21 -2.18
C ASN A 60 -11.99 -2.33 -1.55
N ALA A 61 -12.07 -2.29 -0.23
CA ALA A 61 -13.02 -1.43 0.47
C ALA A 61 -12.72 0.06 0.25
N ALA A 62 -11.44 0.46 0.18
CA ALA A 62 -11.05 1.83 -0.15
C ALA A 62 -11.52 2.24 -1.55
N GLN A 63 -11.35 1.38 -2.56
CA GLN A 63 -11.85 1.63 -3.92
C GLN A 63 -13.37 1.75 -3.96
N ASN A 64 -14.09 0.85 -3.28
CA ASN A 64 -15.55 0.91 -3.20
C ASN A 64 -16.04 2.17 -2.48
N LEU A 65 -15.34 2.61 -1.44
CA LEU A 65 -15.64 3.86 -0.73
C LEU A 65 -15.45 5.07 -1.65
N ALA A 66 -14.36 5.13 -2.41
CA ALA A 66 -14.13 6.20 -3.38
C ALA A 66 -15.27 6.29 -4.42
N ILE A 67 -15.75 5.14 -4.90
CA ILE A 67 -16.89 5.07 -5.83
C ILE A 67 -18.19 5.56 -5.15
N ALA A 68 -18.48 5.09 -3.96
CA ALA A 68 -19.70 5.45 -3.21
C ALA A 68 -19.76 6.95 -2.91
N GLU A 69 -18.64 7.54 -2.51
CA GLU A 69 -18.51 8.96 -2.20
C GLU A 69 -18.28 9.84 -3.44
N LYS A 70 -18.18 9.21 -4.65
CA LYS A 70 -17.83 9.90 -5.90
C LYS A 70 -16.55 10.73 -5.78
N ALA A 71 -15.63 10.27 -4.93
CA ALA A 71 -14.37 10.93 -4.64
C ALA A 71 -13.34 10.61 -5.75
N PRO A 72 -12.72 11.63 -6.36
CA PRO A 72 -11.69 11.41 -7.36
C PRO A 72 -10.46 10.79 -6.69
N ILE A 73 -9.95 9.72 -7.28
CA ILE A 73 -8.69 9.12 -6.85
C ILE A 73 -7.53 9.95 -7.42
N ILE A 74 -6.65 10.40 -6.55
CA ILE A 74 -5.50 11.24 -6.87
C ILE A 74 -4.24 10.37 -6.76
N TRP A 75 -3.36 10.50 -7.74
CA TRP A 75 -2.07 9.82 -7.74
C TRP A 75 -0.99 10.71 -7.15
N ASP A 76 -0.34 10.26 -6.08
CA ASP A 76 0.86 10.91 -5.56
C ASP A 76 2.11 10.31 -6.20
N VAL A 77 2.76 11.12 -7.05
CA VAL A 77 3.94 10.70 -7.81
C VAL A 77 5.11 10.35 -6.89
N LYS A 78 5.28 11.07 -5.78
CA LYS A 78 6.40 10.88 -4.87
C LYS A 78 6.35 9.52 -4.18
N SER A 79 5.19 9.15 -3.67
CA SER A 79 4.99 7.87 -2.98
C SER A 79 4.64 6.73 -3.93
N ALA A 80 4.32 7.04 -5.21
CA ALA A 80 3.73 6.12 -6.19
C ALA A 80 2.53 5.37 -5.61
N SER A 81 1.62 6.12 -5.01
CA SER A 81 0.45 5.57 -4.33
C SER A 81 -0.79 6.43 -4.56
N PRO A 82 -1.97 5.83 -4.67
CA PRO A 82 -3.23 6.53 -4.77
C PRO A 82 -3.74 6.97 -3.40
N TYR A 83 -4.47 8.07 -3.39
CA TYR A 83 -5.30 8.51 -2.28
C TYR A 83 -6.56 9.21 -2.77
N PHE A 84 -7.54 9.35 -1.91
CA PHE A 84 -8.70 10.20 -2.14
C PHE A 84 -9.14 10.89 -0.85
N GLU A 85 -9.99 11.90 -0.98
CA GLU A 85 -10.59 12.62 0.14
C GLU A 85 -12.10 12.58 0.05
N TYR A 86 -12.76 12.51 1.18
CA TYR A 86 -14.21 12.53 1.29
C TYR A 86 -14.64 13.18 2.60
N MET A 87 -15.94 13.49 2.72
CA MET A 87 -16.51 14.10 3.92
C MET A 87 -17.48 13.13 4.58
N VAL A 88 -17.35 12.95 5.87
CA VAL A 88 -18.33 12.22 6.67
C VAL A 88 -18.63 12.97 7.96
N ALA A 89 -19.92 13.20 8.25
CA ALA A 89 -20.39 13.92 9.43
C ALA A 89 -19.68 15.29 9.65
N GLY A 90 -19.38 16.01 8.57
CA GLY A 90 -18.69 17.31 8.62
C GLY A 90 -17.17 17.23 8.83
N VAL A 91 -16.58 16.03 8.89
CA VAL A 91 -15.16 15.82 9.03
C VAL A 91 -14.56 15.37 7.69
N GLN A 92 -13.51 16.03 7.25
CA GLN A 92 -12.76 15.62 6.08
C GLN A 92 -11.89 14.41 6.41
N HIS A 93 -11.88 13.43 5.52
CA HIS A 93 -11.06 12.23 5.61
C HIS A 93 -10.13 12.12 4.40
N ARG A 94 -8.96 11.54 4.61
CA ARG A 94 -8.03 11.16 3.54
C ARG A 94 -7.70 9.68 3.66
N VAL A 95 -7.94 8.94 2.57
CA VAL A 95 -7.68 7.50 2.50
C VAL A 95 -6.48 7.25 1.60
N TRP A 96 -5.43 6.67 2.16
CA TRP A 96 -4.29 6.13 1.42
C TRP A 96 -4.44 4.62 1.28
N PHE A 97 -4.22 4.09 0.09
CA PHE A 97 -4.37 2.66 -0.21
C PHE A 97 -3.46 2.23 -1.35
N ASP A 98 -3.48 0.97 -1.73
CA ASP A 98 -2.82 0.46 -2.93
C ASP A 98 -3.86 0.02 -3.96
N ASP A 99 -3.59 0.33 -5.24
CA ASP A 99 -4.33 -0.12 -6.39
C ASP A 99 -3.45 -1.01 -7.30
N ALA A 100 -3.96 -1.40 -8.46
CA ALA A 100 -3.21 -2.20 -9.43
C ALA A 100 -1.95 -1.50 -9.91
N GLN A 101 -1.98 -0.17 -10.08
CA GLN A 101 -0.83 0.60 -10.56
C GLN A 101 0.28 0.66 -9.52
N SER A 102 -0.05 1.02 -8.27
CA SER A 102 0.93 1.08 -7.18
C SER A 102 1.49 -0.31 -6.85
N ALA A 103 0.66 -1.36 -6.91
CA ALA A 103 1.09 -2.73 -6.73
C ALA A 103 2.06 -3.18 -7.83
N ALA A 104 1.78 -2.88 -9.10
CA ALA A 104 2.66 -3.22 -10.22
C ALA A 104 4.03 -2.54 -10.09
N ILE A 105 4.06 -1.25 -9.72
CA ILE A 105 5.31 -0.50 -9.50
C ILE A 105 6.13 -1.13 -8.37
N LYS A 106 5.50 -1.54 -7.28
CA LYS A 106 6.18 -2.22 -6.16
C LYS A 106 6.67 -3.60 -6.55
N LEU A 107 5.88 -4.38 -7.30
CA LEU A 107 6.28 -5.70 -7.78
C LEU A 107 7.51 -5.62 -8.70
N ALA A 108 7.65 -4.59 -9.53
CA ALA A 108 8.80 -4.39 -10.38
C ALA A 108 10.13 -4.29 -9.58
N LEU A 109 10.08 -3.89 -8.31
CA LEU A 109 11.26 -3.86 -7.45
C LEU A 109 11.81 -5.27 -7.15
N VAL A 110 10.98 -6.30 -7.20
CA VAL A 110 11.42 -7.69 -7.00
C VAL A 110 12.46 -8.06 -8.06
N ASP A 111 12.18 -7.73 -9.31
CA ASP A 111 13.10 -8.01 -10.43
C ASP A 111 14.28 -7.04 -10.41
N GLU A 112 14.05 -5.75 -10.17
CA GLU A 112 15.09 -4.72 -10.11
C GLU A 112 16.16 -5.04 -9.06
N TYR A 113 15.73 -5.48 -7.87
CA TYR A 113 16.62 -5.82 -6.75
C TYR A 113 16.98 -7.31 -6.70
N GLN A 114 16.54 -8.12 -7.66
CA GLN A 114 16.75 -9.57 -7.73
C GLN A 114 16.33 -10.30 -6.44
N LEU A 115 15.20 -9.88 -5.85
CA LEU A 115 14.67 -10.45 -4.62
C LEU A 115 14.11 -11.86 -4.84
N ARG A 116 13.97 -12.62 -3.76
CA ARG A 116 13.34 -13.95 -3.78
C ARG A 116 11.86 -13.89 -4.17
N GLY A 117 11.17 -12.79 -3.88
CA GLY A 117 9.75 -12.61 -4.13
C GLY A 117 9.10 -11.67 -3.13
N VAL A 118 7.82 -11.87 -2.90
CA VAL A 118 7.01 -11.04 -1.98
C VAL A 118 6.40 -11.85 -0.85
N SER A 119 6.14 -11.18 0.26
CA SER A 119 5.32 -11.64 1.36
C SER A 119 4.14 -10.70 1.52
N VAL A 120 2.93 -11.24 1.59
CA VAL A 120 1.70 -10.44 1.57
C VAL A 120 1.06 -10.40 2.95
N TRP A 121 0.70 -9.22 3.43
CA TRP A 121 0.03 -8.98 4.70
C TRP A 121 -1.24 -8.15 4.50
N VAL A 122 -2.45 -8.55 4.91
CA VAL A 122 -2.79 -9.65 5.80
C VAL A 122 -3.84 -10.53 5.12
N LEU A 123 -3.82 -11.81 5.43
CA LEU A 123 -4.86 -12.75 4.99
C LEU A 123 -6.26 -12.28 5.41
N GLY A 124 -7.24 -12.45 4.53
CA GLY A 124 -8.63 -12.02 4.74
C GLY A 124 -8.96 -10.66 4.13
N ASN A 125 -7.97 -9.87 3.71
CA ASN A 125 -8.18 -8.66 2.93
C ASN A 125 -8.11 -8.99 1.45
N GLU A 126 -9.24 -8.94 0.76
CA GLU A 126 -9.27 -9.21 -0.68
C GLU A 126 -8.63 -8.05 -1.46
N PHE A 127 -7.72 -8.41 -2.37
CA PHE A 127 -7.13 -7.50 -3.34
C PHE A 127 -6.92 -8.25 -4.67
N PRO A 128 -8.01 -8.50 -5.42
CA PRO A 128 -7.97 -9.33 -6.63
C PRO A 128 -6.94 -8.87 -7.67
N GLN A 129 -6.75 -7.55 -7.82
CA GLN A 129 -5.80 -6.98 -8.78
C GLN A 129 -4.36 -7.46 -8.51
N LEU A 130 -3.95 -7.58 -7.25
CA LEU A 130 -2.62 -8.09 -6.90
C LEU A 130 -2.46 -9.56 -7.34
N TRP A 131 -3.49 -10.38 -7.17
CA TRP A 131 -3.44 -11.79 -7.56
C TRP A 131 -3.31 -11.98 -9.06
N TYR A 132 -3.96 -11.12 -9.87
CA TYR A 132 -3.78 -11.13 -11.32
C TYR A 132 -2.35 -10.74 -11.71
N LEU A 133 -1.80 -9.68 -11.12
CA LEU A 133 -0.41 -9.26 -11.37
C LEU A 133 0.60 -10.36 -11.00
N LEU A 134 0.40 -11.00 -9.86
CA LEU A 134 1.26 -12.11 -9.43
C LEU A 134 1.17 -13.33 -10.36
N LYS A 135 -0.03 -13.66 -10.83
CA LYS A 135 -0.24 -14.79 -11.74
C LYS A 135 0.41 -14.56 -13.11
N ASP A 136 0.34 -13.33 -13.61
CA ASP A 136 0.87 -12.99 -14.94
C ASP A 136 2.39 -12.85 -14.95
N GLY A 137 2.99 -12.36 -13.86
CA GLY A 137 4.42 -12.03 -13.80
C GLY A 137 5.30 -12.99 -13.00
N TYR A 138 4.72 -13.87 -12.17
CA TYR A 138 5.48 -14.64 -11.19
C TYR A 138 5.05 -16.10 -11.10
N THR A 139 6.00 -16.98 -10.77
CA THR A 139 5.71 -18.38 -10.46
C THR A 139 5.37 -18.54 -8.98
N ILE A 140 4.14 -18.93 -8.67
CA ILE A 140 3.71 -19.20 -7.30
C ILE A 140 4.22 -20.59 -6.91
N ARG A 141 5.18 -20.64 -5.98
CA ARG A 141 5.65 -21.90 -5.38
C ARG A 141 4.86 -22.17 -4.11
N LYS A 142 4.20 -23.31 -4.08
CA LYS A 142 3.63 -23.89 -2.84
C LYS A 142 4.70 -24.74 -2.17
N VAL A 143 4.97 -24.48 -0.91
CA VAL A 143 5.89 -25.25 -0.07
C VAL A 143 5.07 -26.22 0.77
#